data_b71f6da4227eb47a749be42c502ad924
#
_entry.id   b71f6da4227eb47a749be42c502ad924
#
_cell.length_a   1.000
_cell.length_b   1.000
_cell.length_c   1.000
_cell.angle_alpha   90.00
_cell.angle_beta   90.00
_cell.angle_gamma   90.00
#
_symmetry.space_group_name_H-M   'P 1'
#
loop_
_entity.id
_entity.type
_entity.pdbx_description
1 polymer ?
#
loop_
_entity_poly.entity_id
_entity_poly.type
_entity_poly.pdbx_seq_one_letter_code
_entity_poly.pdbx_strand_id
1 'polypeptide(L)'
;MALENKLGLISSADLAREEERLSKKKAVELFENGVLDALPAGKFSTLQAIHKYLFEDIYDFAGKLRTVNLAKGNFRFAPLIYLEAALANIDKMPQSTFDEIIEKYVEMNIAHPFREGNGRSTRIWLDHILKTEIGKVVNWSKVDKEDYLLAMERSPIKDVEIKVLLKGALTDEINSREVYMLGIDHSYYYEGYTTFKTEEL
;
A
#
# COMPACT_ATOMS: atom_id res chain seq x y z
N MET A 1 10.43 2.73 21.71
CA MET A 1 11.63 3.17 20.95
C MET A 1 11.25 3.21 19.48
N ALA A 2 11.55 4.30 18.80
CA ALA A 2 11.26 4.45 17.37
C ALA A 2 12.09 3.48 16.52
N LEU A 3 11.61 3.17 15.30
CA LEU A 3 12.43 2.50 14.28
C LEU A 3 13.63 3.37 13.94
N GLU A 4 14.74 2.73 13.57
CA GLU A 4 15.91 3.44 13.05
C GLU A 4 15.53 4.26 11.83
N ASN A 5 15.86 5.56 11.85
CA ASN A 5 15.42 6.51 10.84
C ASN A 5 16.48 7.58 10.58
N LYS A 6 16.45 8.15 9.37
CA LYS A 6 17.38 9.20 8.92
C LYS A 6 17.16 10.56 9.60
N LEU A 7 16.00 10.74 10.25
CA LEU A 7 15.63 12.01 10.89
C LEU A 7 16.25 12.15 12.29
N GLY A 8 16.87 11.08 12.81
CA GLY A 8 17.44 11.08 14.16
C GLY A 8 16.39 11.12 15.27
N LEU A 9 15.14 10.77 14.99
CA LEU A 9 14.06 10.79 15.95
C LEU A 9 14.06 9.51 16.79
N ILE A 10 13.98 9.68 18.11
CA ILE A 10 13.97 8.59 19.10
C ILE A 10 12.59 8.32 19.68
N SER A 11 11.68 9.30 19.59
CA SER A 11 10.29 9.19 20.00
C SER A 11 9.46 8.53 18.90
N SER A 12 8.71 7.47 19.22
CA SER A 12 7.80 6.83 18.27
C SER A 12 6.69 7.76 17.80
N ALA A 13 6.21 8.65 18.67
CA ALA A 13 5.17 9.60 18.31
C ALA A 13 5.68 10.68 17.34
N ASP A 14 6.89 11.21 17.58
CA ASP A 14 7.50 12.19 16.71
C ASP A 14 7.84 11.58 15.34
N LEU A 15 8.35 10.35 15.33
CA LEU A 15 8.61 9.62 14.08
C LEU A 15 7.33 9.40 13.30
N ALA A 16 6.26 8.92 13.95
CA ALA A 16 4.97 8.70 13.30
C ALA A 16 4.42 9.98 12.65
N ARG A 17 4.54 11.11 13.36
CA ARG A 17 4.08 12.40 12.85
C ARG A 17 4.87 12.85 11.61
N GLU A 18 6.21 12.80 11.67
CA GLU A 18 7.05 13.21 10.54
C GLU A 18 6.97 12.21 9.39
N GLU A 19 6.85 10.92 9.67
CA GLU A 19 6.61 9.90 8.64
C GLU A 19 5.31 10.16 7.88
N GLU A 20 4.21 10.44 8.61
CA GLU A 20 2.94 10.80 7.99
C GLU A 20 3.09 12.02 7.08
N ARG A 21 3.67 13.09 7.59
CA ARG A 21 3.83 14.36 6.86
C ARG A 21 4.67 14.19 5.60
N LEU A 22 5.86 13.61 5.72
CA LEU A 22 6.81 13.48 4.61
C LEU A 22 6.32 12.49 3.56
N SER A 23 5.82 11.33 3.97
CA SER A 23 5.38 10.31 3.02
C SER A 23 4.06 10.68 2.31
N LYS A 24 3.14 11.38 2.96
CA LYS A 24 1.95 11.95 2.29
C LYS A 24 2.34 12.98 1.23
N LYS A 25 3.29 13.86 1.54
CA LYS A 25 3.83 14.82 0.57
C LYS A 25 4.43 14.11 -0.64
N LYS A 26 5.21 13.07 -0.41
CA LYS A 26 5.76 12.23 -1.48
C LYS A 26 4.68 11.52 -2.29
N ALA A 27 3.58 11.08 -1.66
CA ALA A 27 2.45 10.48 -2.36
C ALA A 27 1.78 11.48 -3.33
N VAL A 28 1.64 12.74 -2.94
CA VAL A 28 1.16 13.82 -3.84
C VAL A 28 2.09 14.02 -5.02
N GLU A 29 3.40 14.15 -4.77
CA GLU A 29 4.41 14.29 -5.82
C GLU A 29 4.39 13.12 -6.80
N LEU A 30 4.25 11.88 -6.31
CA LEU A 30 4.19 10.66 -7.12
C LEU A 30 3.00 10.69 -8.10
N PHE A 31 1.86 11.22 -7.68
CA PHE A 31 0.70 11.39 -8.53
C PHE A 31 0.91 12.53 -9.56
N GLU A 32 1.42 13.67 -9.11
CA GLU A 32 1.51 14.89 -9.94
C GLU A 32 2.60 14.81 -11.02
N ASN A 33 3.71 14.10 -10.75
CA ASN A 33 4.81 13.99 -11.71
C ASN A 33 4.65 12.86 -12.74
N GLY A 34 3.61 12.02 -12.59
CA GLY A 34 3.32 10.95 -13.55
C GLY A 34 4.34 9.81 -13.59
N VAL A 35 5.28 9.74 -12.67
CA VAL A 35 6.32 8.69 -12.62
C VAL A 35 5.71 7.30 -12.54
N LEU A 36 4.63 7.15 -11.79
CA LEU A 36 3.98 5.86 -11.60
C LEU A 36 3.42 5.29 -12.92
N ASP A 37 2.88 6.13 -13.79
CA ASP A 37 2.29 5.70 -15.07
C ASP A 37 3.32 5.09 -16.04
N ALA A 38 4.60 5.39 -15.86
CA ALA A 38 5.70 4.83 -16.65
C ALA A 38 6.18 3.45 -16.16
N LEU A 39 5.73 3.00 -14.98
CA LEU A 39 6.17 1.75 -14.37
C LEU A 39 5.25 0.58 -14.76
N PRO A 40 5.80 -0.65 -14.88
CA PRO A 40 4.99 -1.82 -15.23
C PRO A 40 3.99 -2.16 -14.11
N ALA A 41 2.70 -2.27 -14.46
CA ALA A 41 1.66 -2.61 -13.50
C ALA A 41 1.80 -4.06 -12.99
N GLY A 42 1.58 -4.26 -11.69
CA GLY A 42 1.52 -5.59 -11.09
C GLY A 42 2.87 -6.27 -10.86
N LYS A 43 3.98 -5.56 -11.03
CA LYS A 43 5.32 -6.07 -10.72
C LYS A 43 5.78 -5.66 -9.32
N PHE A 44 6.50 -6.56 -8.66
CA PHE A 44 7.11 -6.23 -7.37
C PHE A 44 8.11 -5.07 -7.49
N SER A 45 8.84 -4.98 -8.59
CA SER A 45 9.74 -3.85 -8.85
C SER A 45 9.03 -2.49 -8.82
N THR A 46 7.78 -2.43 -9.28
CA THR A 46 6.96 -1.21 -9.19
C THR A 46 6.56 -0.92 -7.74
N LEU A 47 6.18 -1.93 -6.97
CA LEU A 47 5.92 -1.75 -5.53
C LEU A 47 7.16 -1.28 -4.77
N GLN A 48 8.35 -1.82 -5.10
CA GLN A 48 9.62 -1.33 -4.55
C GLN A 48 9.86 0.15 -4.86
N ALA A 49 9.60 0.55 -6.10
CA ALA A 49 9.75 1.95 -6.52
C ALA A 49 8.78 2.87 -5.76
N ILE A 50 7.52 2.47 -5.61
CA ILE A 50 6.53 3.22 -4.81
C ILE A 50 7.00 3.35 -3.37
N HIS A 51 7.34 2.24 -2.73
CA HIS A 51 7.80 2.24 -1.34
C HIS A 51 9.05 3.10 -1.13
N LYS A 52 10.02 2.98 -2.02
CA LYS A 52 11.22 3.80 -1.99
C LYS A 52 10.86 5.28 -2.10
N TYR A 53 10.03 5.66 -3.05
CA TYR A 53 9.61 7.04 -3.27
C TYR A 53 8.96 7.67 -2.04
N LEU A 54 8.07 6.91 -1.37
CA LEU A 54 7.37 7.41 -0.19
C LEU A 54 8.29 7.58 1.03
N PHE A 55 9.27 6.69 1.21
CA PHE A 55 9.97 6.53 2.48
C PHE A 55 11.48 6.76 2.45
N GLU A 56 12.09 7.05 1.29
CA GLU A 56 13.55 7.16 1.17
C GLU A 56 14.16 8.30 1.99
N ASP A 57 13.41 9.35 2.27
CA ASP A 57 13.88 10.46 3.10
C ASP A 57 13.84 10.12 4.61
N ILE A 58 13.15 9.03 4.97
CA ILE A 58 12.90 8.64 6.35
C ILE A 58 13.70 7.40 6.74
N TYR A 59 13.76 6.40 5.86
CA TYR A 59 14.32 5.09 6.17
C TYR A 59 15.37 4.61 5.18
N ASP A 60 16.46 4.05 5.69
CA ASP A 60 17.49 3.38 4.88
C ASP A 60 16.99 2.08 4.23
N PHE A 61 15.92 1.47 4.79
CA PHE A 61 15.31 0.28 4.24
C PHE A 61 14.26 0.56 3.14
N ALA A 62 14.00 1.83 2.80
CA ALA A 62 13.02 2.17 1.77
C ALA A 62 13.27 1.43 0.46
N GLY A 63 12.26 0.70 -0.03
CA GLY A 63 12.36 -0.13 -1.23
C GLY A 63 13.14 -1.44 -1.08
N LYS A 64 13.62 -1.77 0.12
CA LYS A 64 14.40 -2.99 0.37
C LYS A 64 13.55 -4.04 1.08
N LEU A 65 13.80 -5.31 0.78
CA LEU A 65 13.17 -6.42 1.48
C LEU A 65 13.50 -6.38 2.97
N ARG A 66 12.50 -6.72 3.79
CA ARG A 66 12.70 -6.89 5.22
C ARG A 66 13.66 -8.04 5.52
N THR A 67 14.34 -7.93 6.64
CA THR A 67 15.30 -8.94 7.13
C THR A 67 14.79 -9.66 8.38
N VAL A 68 13.53 -9.42 8.77
CA VAL A 68 12.89 -10.01 9.95
C VAL A 68 11.53 -10.59 9.59
N ASN A 69 11.11 -11.62 10.33
CA ASN A 69 9.73 -12.09 10.25
C ASN A 69 8.80 -11.07 10.92
N LEU A 70 7.60 -10.89 10.35
CA LEU A 70 6.61 -9.95 10.83
C LEU A 70 5.28 -10.65 11.15
N ALA A 71 4.58 -10.11 12.14
CA ALA A 71 3.22 -10.47 12.48
C ALA A 71 2.44 -9.22 12.92
N LYS A 72 1.12 -9.24 12.74
CA LYS A 72 0.20 -8.21 13.23
C LYS A 72 -0.95 -8.92 13.96
N GLY A 73 -0.98 -8.76 15.28
CA GLY A 73 -1.89 -9.57 16.10
C GLY A 73 -1.61 -11.06 15.92
N ASN A 74 -2.64 -11.81 15.53
CA ASN A 74 -2.53 -13.24 15.23
C ASN A 74 -2.17 -13.55 13.76
N PHE A 75 -2.09 -12.53 12.92
CA PHE A 75 -1.76 -12.68 11.51
C PHE A 75 -0.25 -12.76 11.33
N ARG A 76 0.23 -13.86 10.75
CA ARG A 76 1.64 -14.05 10.41
C ARG A 76 1.83 -13.87 8.90
N PHE A 77 2.69 -12.93 8.54
CA PHE A 77 3.08 -12.72 7.15
C PHE A 77 4.04 -13.81 6.66
N ALA A 78 4.30 -13.85 5.36
CA ALA A 78 5.17 -14.84 4.76
C ALA A 78 6.52 -14.95 5.49
N PRO A 79 6.98 -16.17 5.85
CA PRO A 79 8.31 -16.36 6.43
C PRO A 79 9.40 -15.86 5.48
N LEU A 80 10.47 -15.29 6.03
CA LEU A 80 11.60 -14.75 5.25
C LEU A 80 12.16 -15.74 4.23
N ILE A 81 12.28 -17.00 4.60
CA ILE A 81 12.85 -18.04 3.74
C ILE A 81 12.03 -18.28 2.46
N TYR A 82 10.75 -17.89 2.45
CA TYR A 82 9.85 -18.05 1.30
C TYR A 82 9.53 -16.72 0.61
N LEU A 83 9.98 -15.59 1.16
CA LEU A 83 9.56 -14.27 0.70
C LEU A 83 9.92 -14.01 -0.76
N GLU A 84 11.15 -14.27 -1.17
CA GLU A 84 11.59 -14.06 -2.55
C GLU A 84 10.83 -14.94 -3.54
N ALA A 85 10.61 -16.23 -3.18
CA ALA A 85 9.81 -17.14 -4.00
C ALA A 85 8.35 -16.70 -4.10
N ALA A 86 7.77 -16.21 -3.01
CA ALA A 86 6.40 -15.67 -3.00
C ALA A 86 6.28 -14.45 -3.94
N LEU A 87 7.22 -13.52 -3.89
CA LEU A 87 7.24 -12.33 -4.75
C LEU A 87 7.42 -12.70 -6.24
N ALA A 88 8.28 -13.66 -6.55
CA ALA A 88 8.44 -14.16 -7.91
C ALA A 88 7.17 -14.83 -8.45
N ASN A 89 6.41 -15.52 -7.60
CA ASN A 89 5.12 -16.10 -7.95
C ASN A 89 4.06 -15.02 -8.16
N ILE A 90 4.00 -14.00 -7.30
CA ILE A 90 3.07 -12.87 -7.43
C ILE A 90 3.29 -12.15 -8.75
N ASP A 91 4.53 -11.94 -9.18
CA ASP A 91 4.84 -11.31 -10.46
C ASP A 91 4.27 -12.04 -11.67
N LYS A 92 4.01 -13.34 -11.54
CA LYS A 92 3.44 -14.19 -12.60
C LYS A 92 1.93 -14.35 -12.52
N MET A 93 1.30 -13.93 -11.43
CA MET A 93 -0.15 -14.05 -11.26
C MET A 93 -0.90 -13.24 -12.31
N PRO A 94 -2.05 -13.74 -12.82
CA PRO A 94 -2.87 -13.00 -13.76
C PRO A 94 -3.45 -11.74 -13.12
N GLN A 95 -3.75 -10.75 -13.96
CA GLN A 95 -4.26 -9.45 -13.53
C GLN A 95 -5.20 -8.80 -14.55
N SER A 96 -5.87 -9.61 -15.40
CA SER A 96 -6.72 -9.10 -16.48
C SER A 96 -8.13 -8.75 -16.03
N THR A 97 -8.58 -9.30 -14.91
CA THR A 97 -9.90 -9.06 -14.35
C THR A 97 -9.80 -8.47 -12.95
N PHE A 98 -10.88 -7.86 -12.48
CA PHE A 98 -10.95 -7.35 -11.10
C PHE A 98 -10.61 -8.43 -10.08
N ASP A 99 -11.20 -9.61 -10.21
CA ASP A 99 -11.00 -10.70 -9.24
C ASP A 99 -9.54 -11.16 -9.21
N GLU A 100 -8.90 -11.33 -10.36
CA GLU A 100 -7.48 -11.66 -10.47
C GLU A 100 -6.59 -10.59 -9.82
N ILE A 101 -6.92 -9.32 -10.02
CA ILE A 101 -6.17 -8.20 -9.43
C ILE A 101 -6.28 -8.22 -7.91
N ILE A 102 -7.48 -8.46 -7.36
CA ILE A 102 -7.66 -8.54 -5.91
C ILE A 102 -6.97 -9.77 -5.31
N GLU A 103 -7.01 -10.92 -5.97
CA GLU A 103 -6.26 -12.11 -5.57
C GLU A 103 -4.75 -11.81 -5.48
N LYS A 104 -4.22 -11.15 -6.49
CA LYS A 104 -2.82 -10.70 -6.52
C LYS A 104 -2.50 -9.72 -5.38
N TYR A 105 -3.40 -8.78 -5.11
CA TYR A 105 -3.30 -7.86 -3.98
C TYR A 105 -3.28 -8.56 -2.63
N VAL A 106 -4.16 -9.55 -2.44
CA VAL A 106 -4.20 -10.38 -1.21
C VAL A 106 -2.87 -11.11 -1.00
N GLU A 107 -2.32 -11.73 -2.04
CA GLU A 107 -1.02 -12.40 -1.96
C GLU A 107 0.12 -11.43 -1.63
N MET A 108 0.10 -10.21 -2.17
CA MET A 108 1.10 -9.20 -1.82
C MET A 108 0.97 -8.74 -0.36
N ASN A 109 -0.25 -8.64 0.17
CA ASN A 109 -0.48 -8.36 1.58
C ASN A 109 0.08 -9.47 2.49
N ILE A 110 -0.09 -10.74 2.09
CA ILE A 110 0.49 -11.89 2.81
C ILE A 110 2.02 -11.85 2.75
N ALA A 111 2.59 -11.55 1.59
CA ALA A 111 4.04 -11.41 1.42
C ALA A 111 4.63 -10.33 2.33
N HIS A 112 3.99 -9.17 2.42
CA HIS A 112 4.37 -8.07 3.32
C HIS A 112 5.87 -7.77 3.27
N PRO A 113 6.37 -7.32 2.10
CA PRO A 113 7.81 -7.41 1.80
C PRO A 113 8.71 -6.44 2.55
N PHE A 114 8.17 -5.35 3.09
CA PHE A 114 8.95 -4.29 3.72
C PHE A 114 8.87 -4.32 5.24
N ARG A 115 9.82 -3.65 5.89
CA ARG A 115 9.86 -3.56 7.37
C ARG A 115 8.69 -2.76 7.94
N GLU A 116 8.27 -1.70 7.24
CA GLU A 116 7.18 -0.77 7.58
C GLU A 116 6.59 -0.20 6.28
N GLY A 117 5.38 0.35 6.32
CA GLY A 117 4.77 1.04 5.17
C GLY A 117 4.18 0.15 4.08
N ASN A 118 4.02 -1.15 4.35
CA ASN A 118 3.47 -2.12 3.37
C ASN A 118 2.06 -1.75 2.90
N GLY A 119 1.13 -1.51 3.81
CA GLY A 119 -0.26 -1.21 3.46
C GLY A 119 -0.38 0.05 2.61
N ARG A 120 0.29 1.12 3.02
CA ARG A 120 0.26 2.43 2.34
C ARG A 120 0.82 2.35 0.91
N SER A 121 1.93 1.68 0.72
CA SER A 121 2.51 1.48 -0.61
C SER A 121 1.73 0.49 -1.47
N THR A 122 1.22 -0.59 -0.88
CA THR A 122 0.53 -1.65 -1.62
C THR A 122 -0.85 -1.19 -2.11
N ARG A 123 -1.55 -0.29 -1.39
CA ARG A 123 -2.81 0.30 -1.88
C ARG A 123 -2.59 1.20 -3.11
N ILE A 124 -1.50 1.95 -3.17
CA ILE A 124 -1.13 2.70 -4.38
C ILE A 124 -0.82 1.73 -5.54
N TRP A 125 -0.09 0.67 -5.27
CA TRP A 125 0.22 -0.38 -6.25
C TRP A 125 -1.05 -1.06 -6.78
N LEU A 126 -2.03 -1.36 -5.94
CA LEU A 126 -3.33 -1.89 -6.35
C LEU A 126 -4.06 -0.94 -7.31
N ASP A 127 -4.17 0.34 -6.96
CA ASP A 127 -4.82 1.33 -7.81
C ASP A 127 -4.11 1.49 -9.15
N HIS A 128 -2.78 1.38 -9.17
CA HIS A 128 -2.02 1.40 -10.41
C HIS A 128 -2.35 0.21 -11.33
N ILE A 129 -2.50 -1.00 -10.78
CA ILE A 129 -2.91 -2.18 -11.55
C ILE A 129 -4.33 -1.99 -12.08
N LEU A 130 -5.27 -1.62 -11.22
CA LEU A 130 -6.66 -1.41 -11.59
C LEU A 130 -6.81 -0.35 -12.70
N LYS A 131 -6.11 0.77 -12.57
CA LYS A 131 -6.08 1.83 -13.58
C LYS A 131 -5.58 1.33 -14.92
N THR A 132 -4.49 0.60 -14.91
CA THR A 132 -3.83 0.11 -16.14
C THR A 132 -4.64 -0.96 -16.84
N GLU A 133 -5.17 -1.92 -16.08
CA GLU A 133 -5.79 -3.13 -16.64
C GLU A 133 -7.28 -2.97 -16.94
N ILE A 134 -8.02 -2.26 -16.09
CA ILE A 134 -9.49 -2.15 -16.19
C ILE A 134 -10.02 -0.71 -16.17
N GLY A 135 -9.17 0.30 -16.16
CA GLY A 135 -9.58 1.71 -16.19
C GLY A 135 -10.40 2.16 -14.97
N LYS A 136 -10.12 1.60 -13.80
CA LYS A 136 -10.77 1.90 -12.52
C LYS A 136 -9.73 2.15 -11.44
N VAL A 137 -10.14 2.83 -10.38
CA VAL A 137 -9.42 2.91 -9.10
C VAL A 137 -10.39 2.74 -7.95
N VAL A 138 -9.89 2.43 -6.76
CA VAL A 138 -10.70 2.38 -5.55
C VAL A 138 -10.90 3.79 -5.02
N ASN A 139 -12.14 4.19 -4.79
CA ASN A 139 -12.43 5.37 -3.97
C ASN A 139 -12.37 4.95 -2.50
N TRP A 140 -11.19 5.05 -1.90
CA TRP A 140 -10.94 4.61 -0.53
C TRP A 140 -11.78 5.36 0.49
N SER A 141 -12.26 6.56 0.18
CA SER A 141 -13.17 7.31 1.06
C SER A 141 -14.52 6.61 1.29
N LYS A 142 -14.88 5.66 0.42
CA LYS A 142 -16.09 4.83 0.53
C LYS A 142 -15.85 3.47 1.21
N VAL A 143 -14.61 3.19 1.63
CA VAL A 143 -14.23 1.91 2.24
C VAL A 143 -14.05 2.12 3.74
N ASP A 144 -14.98 1.55 4.52
CA ASP A 144 -14.93 1.61 5.98
C ASP A 144 -13.70 0.92 6.55
N LYS A 145 -13.09 1.53 7.57
CA LYS A 145 -11.85 1.03 8.17
C LYS A 145 -12.00 -0.35 8.79
N GLU A 146 -13.04 -0.56 9.59
CA GLU A 146 -13.24 -1.83 10.30
C GLU A 146 -13.55 -2.95 9.31
N ASP A 147 -14.45 -2.70 8.37
CA ASP A 147 -14.79 -3.64 7.31
C ASP A 147 -13.57 -4.02 6.47
N TYR A 148 -12.74 -3.04 6.10
CA TYR A 148 -11.52 -3.27 5.33
C TYR A 148 -10.50 -4.11 6.09
N LEU A 149 -10.20 -3.77 7.32
CA LEU A 149 -9.22 -4.50 8.14
C LEU A 149 -9.66 -5.95 8.39
N LEU A 150 -10.94 -6.17 8.70
CA LEU A 150 -11.50 -7.52 8.88
C LEU A 150 -11.48 -8.32 7.58
N ALA A 151 -11.87 -7.72 6.47
CA ALA A 151 -11.85 -8.38 5.16
C ALA A 151 -10.43 -8.79 4.76
N MET A 152 -9.43 -7.94 4.99
CA MET A 152 -8.04 -8.24 4.73
C MET A 152 -7.48 -9.33 5.66
N GLU A 153 -7.82 -9.31 6.94
CA GLU A 153 -7.42 -10.36 7.89
C GLU A 153 -7.94 -11.74 7.48
N ARG A 154 -9.16 -11.80 6.94
CA ARG A 154 -9.79 -13.05 6.49
C ARG A 154 -9.38 -13.46 5.07
N SER A 155 -8.88 -12.55 4.27
CA SER A 155 -8.63 -12.73 2.85
C SER A 155 -7.71 -13.90 2.47
N PRO A 156 -6.72 -14.32 3.29
CA PRO A 156 -5.88 -15.47 2.96
C PRO A 156 -6.66 -16.79 2.88
N ILE A 157 -7.77 -16.88 3.61
CA ILE A 157 -8.63 -18.07 3.65
C ILE A 157 -9.85 -17.88 2.76
N LYS A 158 -10.45 -16.66 2.79
CA LYS A 158 -11.66 -16.33 2.05
C LYS A 158 -11.61 -14.86 1.60
N ASP A 159 -11.42 -14.64 0.33
CA ASP A 159 -11.24 -13.32 -0.28
C ASP A 159 -12.53 -12.66 -0.78
N VAL A 160 -13.69 -13.31 -0.61
CA VAL A 160 -14.98 -12.80 -1.08
C VAL A 160 -15.33 -11.46 -0.43
N GLU A 161 -15.06 -11.30 0.86
CA GLU A 161 -15.40 -10.06 1.59
C GLU A 161 -14.63 -8.86 1.02
N ILE A 162 -13.30 -9.00 0.81
CA ILE A 162 -12.50 -7.92 0.25
C ILE A 162 -12.86 -7.63 -1.21
N LYS A 163 -13.16 -8.66 -2.00
CA LYS A 163 -13.63 -8.48 -3.39
C LYS A 163 -14.93 -7.69 -3.45
N VAL A 164 -15.92 -8.05 -2.64
CA VAL A 164 -17.22 -7.34 -2.58
C VAL A 164 -17.04 -5.90 -2.12
N LEU A 165 -16.27 -5.70 -1.07
CA LEU A 165 -16.03 -4.37 -0.47
C LEU A 165 -15.37 -3.42 -1.48
N LEU A 166 -14.28 -3.85 -2.11
CA LEU A 166 -13.54 -3.00 -3.05
C LEU A 166 -14.29 -2.81 -4.38
N LYS A 167 -15.01 -3.83 -4.86
CA LYS A 167 -15.83 -3.71 -6.07
C LYS A 167 -16.91 -2.62 -5.92
N GLY A 168 -17.53 -2.54 -4.74
CA GLY A 168 -18.52 -1.51 -4.43
C GLY A 168 -17.96 -0.09 -4.34
N ALA A 169 -16.65 0.06 -4.22
CA ALA A 169 -15.96 1.34 -4.09
C ALA A 169 -15.20 1.77 -5.37
N LEU A 170 -15.28 0.99 -6.46
CA LEU A 170 -14.62 1.35 -7.73
C LEU A 170 -15.19 2.63 -8.34
N THR A 171 -14.33 3.41 -8.96
CA THR A 171 -14.69 4.62 -9.70
C THR A 171 -13.93 4.69 -11.02
N ASP A 172 -14.52 5.38 -12.00
CA ASP A 172 -13.91 5.72 -13.30
C ASP A 172 -13.03 6.97 -13.24
N GLU A 173 -13.01 7.67 -12.12
CA GLU A 173 -12.28 8.92 -11.91
C GLU A 173 -10.77 8.66 -11.67
N ILE A 174 -10.14 7.95 -12.60
CA ILE A 174 -8.76 7.46 -12.49
C ILE A 174 -7.68 8.54 -12.47
N ASN A 175 -8.01 9.76 -12.90
CA ASN A 175 -7.09 10.90 -12.91
C ASN A 175 -7.55 12.03 -11.98
N SER A 176 -8.54 11.78 -11.12
CA SER A 176 -9.02 12.77 -10.16
C SER A 176 -8.02 12.94 -9.02
N ARG A 177 -7.45 14.14 -8.90
CA ARG A 177 -6.58 14.53 -7.79
C ARG A 177 -7.30 14.43 -6.46
N GLU A 178 -8.56 14.86 -6.41
CA GLU A 178 -9.39 14.78 -5.20
C GLU A 178 -9.59 13.34 -4.74
N VAL A 179 -9.99 12.43 -5.63
CA VAL A 179 -10.16 11.00 -5.31
C VAL A 179 -8.85 10.39 -4.81
N TYR A 180 -7.72 10.74 -5.45
CA TYR A 180 -6.41 10.27 -5.04
C TYR A 180 -6.02 10.77 -3.64
N MET A 181 -6.15 12.06 -3.37
CA MET A 181 -5.75 12.66 -2.08
C MET A 181 -6.62 12.18 -0.93
N LEU A 182 -7.93 12.10 -1.11
CA LEU A 182 -8.83 11.48 -0.13
C LEU A 182 -8.48 10.00 0.08
N GLY A 183 -8.09 9.31 -0.98
CA GLY A 183 -7.62 7.93 -0.93
C GLY A 183 -6.36 7.77 -0.08
N ILE A 184 -5.40 8.67 -0.21
CA ILE A 184 -4.19 8.67 0.63
C ILE A 184 -4.55 8.91 2.09
N ASP A 185 -5.42 9.87 2.40
CA ASP A 185 -5.85 10.14 3.77
C ASP A 185 -6.53 8.90 4.40
N HIS A 186 -7.42 8.23 3.69
CA HIS A 186 -8.07 7.00 4.17
C HIS A 186 -7.09 5.84 4.30
N SER A 187 -6.16 5.67 3.35
CA SER A 187 -5.10 4.67 3.42
C SER A 187 -4.25 4.82 4.68
N TYR A 188 -3.89 6.05 5.03
CA TYR A 188 -3.14 6.35 6.24
C TYR A 188 -3.98 6.18 7.51
N TYR A 189 -5.25 6.56 7.45
CA TYR A 189 -6.20 6.34 8.54
C TYR A 189 -6.34 4.86 8.91
N TYR A 190 -6.33 3.94 7.95
CA TYR A 190 -6.35 2.50 8.22
C TYR A 190 -5.16 2.05 9.09
N GLU A 191 -4.04 2.72 8.97
CA GLU A 191 -2.82 2.44 9.75
C GLU A 191 -2.70 3.30 11.03
N GLY A 192 -3.70 4.12 11.34
CA GLY A 192 -3.74 4.95 12.55
C GLY A 192 -3.15 6.35 12.42
N TYR A 193 -2.84 6.82 11.21
CA TYR A 193 -2.31 8.16 10.96
C TYR A 193 -3.45 9.14 10.64
N THR A 194 -3.60 10.20 11.44
CA THR A 194 -4.73 11.13 11.35
C THR A 194 -4.34 12.60 11.56
N THR A 195 -3.04 12.91 11.55
CA THR A 195 -2.56 14.24 11.96
C THR A 195 -2.68 15.28 10.84
N PHE A 196 -2.39 14.87 9.60
CA PHE A 196 -2.35 15.78 8.45
C PHE A 196 -3.38 15.40 7.40
N LYS A 197 -3.94 16.42 6.75
CA LYS A 197 -4.69 16.22 5.51
C LYS A 197 -3.76 16.36 4.32
N THR A 198 -3.86 15.43 3.39
CA THR A 198 -2.98 15.38 2.21
C THR A 198 -3.10 16.65 1.35
N GLU A 199 -4.29 17.22 1.25
CA GLU A 199 -4.53 18.46 0.50
C GLU A 199 -3.84 19.71 1.06
N GLU A 200 -3.41 19.66 2.34
CA GLU A 200 -2.77 20.77 3.05
C GLU A 200 -1.23 20.71 3.00
N LEU A 201 -0.66 19.65 2.40
CA LEU A 201 0.77 19.39 2.34
C LEU A 201 1.35 19.73 0.97
#